data_d33464c2f8dbb55bb1957e5d460b12fc
#
_entry.id   d33464c2f8dbb55bb1957e5d460b12fc
#
_cell.length_a   1.000
_cell.length_b   1.000
_cell.length_c   1.000
_cell.angle_alpha   90.00
_cell.angle_beta   90.00
_cell.angle_gamma   90.00
#
_symmetry.space_group_name_H-M   'P 1'
#
loop_
_entity.id
_entity.type
_entity.pdbx_description
1 polymer ?
#
loop_
_entity_poly.entity_id
_entity_poly.type
_entity_poly.pdbx_seq_one_letter_code
_entity_poly.pdbx_strand_id
1 'polypeptide(L)'
;MTMHTTMTTLTLTSLIPPILTTLVNPNKKNSYPHYVKSIVASTFIISLFPTTMFMCLDQEVIISNWHWATTQTTQLSLSFKLDYFSMMFIPVALFVTWSIMEFSLWYMNSDPNINQFFKYLLIFLITMLILVTANNLFQLFIGWEGVGIMSFLLISWWYARADANTAAIQAILYNRIGDIGFILALAWFILHSNSWDPQQMALLNANPSLTPLLGLLLAAAGKSAQLGLHPWLPSAMEGPTPVSALLHSSTMVVAGIFLLIRFHPLAENSPLIQTLTLCLGAITTLFAAVCALTQNDIKKIVAFSTSSQLGLMMVTIGINQPHLAFLHICTHAFFKAMLFMCSGSIIHNLNNEQDIRKMGGLLKTMPLTSTSLTIGSLALAGMPFLTGFYSKDHIIETANMSYTNAWALSITLIATSLTSAYSTRMILLTLTGQPRFPTLTNINENNPTLLNPIKRLAAGSLFAGFLITNNISPASPFQTTIPLYLKLTXLAVTFLGLLTALDLNYLTNKLKMKSPLCTFYFSNMLGFYPSITHRTIPYLGLLTSQNLPLLLLDLTWLEKLLPKTISQHQISTSIITSTQKGMIKLYFLSFFFPLILTLLLIT
;
A
#
# COMPACT_ATOMS: atom_id res chain seq x y z
N MET A 1 -8.34 -4.01 34.61
CA MET A 1 -8.64 -3.08 33.52
C MET A 1 -7.67 -1.90 33.49
N THR A 2 -7.47 -1.22 34.63
CA THR A 2 -6.55 -0.08 34.72
C THR A 2 -5.10 -0.44 34.32
N MET A 3 -4.61 -1.60 34.76
CA MET A 3 -3.25 -2.05 34.41
C MET A 3 -3.08 -2.27 32.90
N HIS A 4 -4.11 -2.83 32.25
CA HIS A 4 -4.10 -3.04 30.80
C HIS A 4 -3.99 -1.71 30.04
N THR A 5 -4.86 -0.75 30.41
CA THR A 5 -4.87 0.57 29.76
C THR A 5 -3.61 1.39 30.05
N THR A 6 -3.10 1.34 31.28
CA THR A 6 -1.86 2.07 31.62
C THR A 6 -0.66 1.52 30.87
N MET A 7 -0.57 0.19 30.71
CA MET A 7 0.54 -0.41 29.96
C MET A 7 0.46 -0.10 28.47
N THR A 8 -0.76 -0.06 27.88
CA THR A 8 -0.89 0.30 26.45
C THR A 8 -0.58 1.78 26.23
N THR A 9 -1.01 2.67 27.11
CA THR A 9 -0.65 4.08 27.00
C THR A 9 0.86 4.27 27.19
N LEU A 10 1.48 3.48 28.07
CA LEU A 10 2.93 3.52 28.26
C LEU A 10 3.68 3.09 26.97
N THR A 11 3.21 2.04 26.29
CA THR A 11 3.84 1.63 25.03
C THR A 11 3.75 2.73 23.97
N LEU A 12 2.59 3.39 23.87
CA LEU A 12 2.40 4.45 22.86
C LEU A 12 3.23 5.69 23.20
N THR A 13 3.25 6.09 24.48
CA THR A 13 3.97 7.31 24.89
C THR A 13 5.48 7.12 24.94
N SER A 14 5.97 5.92 25.17
CA SER A 14 7.42 5.67 25.25
C SER A 14 8.14 5.85 23.90
N LEU A 15 7.40 5.89 22.80
CA LEU A 15 7.98 6.15 21.48
C LEU A 15 8.20 7.65 21.20
N ILE A 16 7.66 8.56 22.03
CA ILE A 16 7.73 10.00 21.80
C ILE A 16 9.08 10.61 22.25
N PRO A 17 9.72 10.19 23.37
CA PRO A 17 10.94 10.84 23.83
C PRO A 17 12.08 10.91 22.83
N PRO A 18 12.35 9.90 21.97
CA PRO A 18 13.43 10.06 20.99
C PRO A 18 13.20 11.19 19.99
N ILE A 19 11.93 11.52 19.70
CA ILE A 19 11.64 12.65 18.81
C ILE A 19 11.92 13.97 19.56
N LEU A 20 11.51 14.05 20.82
CA LEU A 20 11.70 15.27 21.62
C LEU A 20 13.18 15.54 21.91
N THR A 21 14.00 14.51 22.09
CA THR A 21 15.43 14.68 22.34
C THR A 21 16.17 15.30 21.14
N THR A 22 15.69 15.07 19.90
CA THR A 22 16.31 15.69 18.73
C THR A 22 15.99 17.19 18.65
N LEU A 23 14.87 17.64 19.24
CA LEU A 23 14.54 19.06 19.29
C LEU A 23 15.40 19.81 20.31
N VAL A 24 15.80 19.14 21.41
CA VAL A 24 16.58 19.77 22.47
C VAL A 24 18.08 19.71 22.17
N ASN A 25 18.60 18.58 21.69
CA ASN A 25 20.02 18.38 21.45
C ASN A 25 20.27 17.79 20.07
N PRO A 26 20.38 18.63 19.02
CA PRO A 26 20.59 18.10 17.65
C PRO A 26 21.99 17.54 17.40
N ASN A 27 22.95 17.74 18.32
CA ASN A 27 24.35 17.43 18.07
C ASN A 27 24.84 16.07 18.62
N LYS A 28 23.98 15.27 19.25
CA LYS A 28 24.38 13.91 19.68
C LYS A 28 24.33 12.96 18.48
N LYS A 29 25.37 12.99 17.65
CA LYS A 29 25.34 12.37 16.34
C LYS A 29 25.51 10.85 16.33
N ASN A 30 26.32 10.28 17.22
CA ASN A 30 26.77 8.89 17.03
C ASN A 30 25.97 7.84 17.80
N SER A 31 25.20 8.23 18.81
CA SER A 31 24.45 7.27 19.65
C SER A 31 22.95 7.27 19.40
N TYR A 32 22.44 8.18 18.58
CA TYR A 32 20.99 8.32 18.39
C TYR A 32 20.35 7.10 17.71
N PRO A 33 20.92 6.50 16.64
CA PRO A 33 20.29 5.32 16.05
C PRO A 33 20.21 4.14 17.01
N HIS A 34 21.27 3.92 17.83
CA HIS A 34 21.24 2.86 18.85
C HIS A 34 20.21 3.14 19.92
N TYR A 35 20.04 4.41 20.30
CA TYR A 35 19.02 4.83 21.27
C TYR A 35 17.61 4.53 20.77
N VAL A 36 17.31 4.91 19.50
CA VAL A 36 15.99 4.64 18.91
C VAL A 36 15.73 3.13 18.82
N LYS A 37 16.73 2.36 18.39
CA LYS A 37 16.61 0.89 18.32
C LYS A 37 16.30 0.30 19.70
N SER A 38 17.01 0.74 20.74
CA SER A 38 16.81 0.21 22.09
C SER A 38 15.44 0.58 22.65
N ILE A 39 14.93 1.79 22.35
CA ILE A 39 13.60 2.19 22.79
C ILE A 39 12.53 1.33 22.11
N VAL A 40 12.64 1.10 20.79
CA VAL A 40 11.67 0.25 20.10
C VAL A 40 11.72 -1.18 20.65
N ALA A 41 12.92 -1.71 20.96
CA ALA A 41 13.05 -3.02 21.56
C ALA A 41 12.38 -3.09 22.94
N SER A 42 12.60 -2.07 23.78
CA SER A 42 11.98 -2.04 25.11
C SER A 42 10.46 -1.86 25.03
N THR A 43 9.96 -1.05 24.09
CA THR A 43 8.51 -0.90 23.90
C THR A 43 7.87 -2.20 23.42
N PHE A 44 8.58 -2.98 22.60
CA PHE A 44 8.08 -4.31 22.21
C PHE A 44 7.91 -5.20 23.44
N ILE A 45 8.91 -5.24 24.33
CA ILE A 45 8.85 -6.07 25.53
C ILE A 45 7.69 -5.60 26.44
N ILE A 46 7.53 -4.28 26.60
CA ILE A 46 6.43 -3.74 27.41
C ILE A 46 5.09 -4.09 26.80
N SER A 47 4.96 -4.05 25.45
CA SER A 47 3.70 -4.33 24.77
C SER A 47 3.25 -5.78 24.91
N LEU A 48 4.15 -6.69 25.22
CA LEU A 48 3.77 -8.09 25.42
C LEU A 48 2.88 -8.28 26.66
N PHE A 49 3.03 -7.43 27.68
CA PHE A 49 2.22 -7.52 28.88
C PHE A 49 0.73 -7.24 28.60
N PRO A 50 0.35 -6.09 27.99
CA PRO A 50 -1.08 -5.87 27.70
C PRO A 50 -1.66 -6.86 26.68
N THR A 51 -0.85 -7.37 25.73
CA THR A 51 -1.35 -8.39 24.80
C THR A 51 -1.65 -9.71 25.48
N THR A 52 -0.79 -10.17 26.41
CA THR A 52 -1.07 -11.38 27.18
C THR A 52 -2.27 -11.18 28.09
N MET A 53 -2.40 -10.00 28.70
CA MET A 53 -3.61 -9.68 29.49
C MET A 53 -4.86 -9.72 28.65
N PHE A 54 -4.80 -9.19 27.43
CA PHE A 54 -5.96 -9.22 26.52
C PHE A 54 -6.32 -10.66 26.12
N MET A 55 -5.32 -11.48 25.82
CA MET A 55 -5.55 -12.88 25.45
C MET A 55 -6.21 -13.67 26.59
N CYS A 56 -5.84 -13.37 27.83
CA CYS A 56 -6.39 -14.09 28.99
C CYS A 56 -7.80 -13.62 29.37
N LEU A 57 -8.08 -12.30 29.25
CA LEU A 57 -9.30 -11.69 29.77
C LEU A 57 -10.31 -11.31 28.70
N ASP A 58 -9.90 -11.17 27.43
CA ASP A 58 -10.73 -10.77 26.28
C ASP A 58 -11.53 -9.48 26.54
N GLN A 59 -10.91 -8.52 27.24
CA GLN A 59 -11.56 -7.25 27.58
C GLN A 59 -11.20 -6.19 26.57
N GLU A 60 -12.15 -5.74 25.77
CA GLU A 60 -12.01 -4.63 24.87
C GLU A 60 -12.24 -3.31 25.64
N VAL A 61 -11.42 -2.31 25.33
CA VAL A 61 -11.42 -1.03 26.05
C VAL A 61 -11.39 0.10 25.03
N ILE A 62 -12.19 1.14 25.32
CA ILE A 62 -12.13 2.40 24.57
C ILE A 62 -11.70 3.47 25.57
N ILE A 63 -10.57 4.12 25.27
CA ILE A 63 -10.02 5.20 26.09
C ILE A 63 -10.35 6.51 25.39
N SER A 64 -11.15 7.38 26.05
CA SER A 64 -11.51 8.69 25.53
C SER A 64 -11.18 9.73 26.58
N ASN A 65 -9.95 10.26 26.49
CA ASN A 65 -9.42 11.09 27.57
C ASN A 65 -9.40 12.57 27.28
N TRP A 66 -9.43 12.98 26.00
CA TRP A 66 -9.22 14.39 25.68
C TRP A 66 -10.22 14.86 24.64
N HIS A 67 -11.08 15.77 25.06
CA HIS A 67 -11.98 16.47 24.15
C HIS A 67 -11.21 17.58 23.44
N TRP A 68 -11.14 17.51 22.11
CA TRP A 68 -10.39 18.47 21.31
C TRP A 68 -11.26 19.66 20.92
N ALA A 69 -12.39 19.40 20.27
CA ALA A 69 -13.26 20.46 19.77
C ALA A 69 -14.67 19.92 19.54
N THR A 70 -15.65 20.82 19.67
CA THR A 70 -17.02 20.55 19.24
C THR A 70 -17.35 21.44 18.05
N THR A 71 -17.79 20.86 16.95
CA THR A 71 -18.27 21.59 15.79
C THR A 71 -19.75 21.26 15.62
N GLN A 72 -20.59 22.18 16.04
CA GLN A 72 -22.04 22.02 16.03
C GLN A 72 -22.45 20.76 16.81
N THR A 73 -22.85 19.68 16.11
CA THR A 73 -23.32 18.46 16.73
C THR A 73 -22.24 17.40 16.93
N THR A 74 -21.07 17.56 16.27
CA THR A 74 -20.00 16.57 16.35
C THR A 74 -18.97 16.94 17.40
N GLN A 75 -18.53 15.93 18.16
CA GLN A 75 -17.47 16.06 19.17
C GLN A 75 -16.22 15.34 18.68
N LEU A 76 -15.13 16.08 18.57
CA LEU A 76 -13.82 15.53 18.22
C LEU A 76 -13.03 15.29 19.50
N SER A 77 -12.75 14.04 19.80
CA SER A 77 -11.99 13.65 20.98
C SER A 77 -10.83 12.75 20.58
N LEU A 78 -9.77 12.79 21.36
CA LEU A 78 -8.67 11.84 21.22
C LEU A 78 -9.07 10.56 21.92
N SER A 79 -9.41 9.54 21.13
CA SER A 79 -9.92 8.27 21.65
C SER A 79 -9.18 7.10 21.00
N PHE A 80 -8.89 6.09 21.81
CA PHE A 80 -8.16 4.91 21.39
C PHE A 80 -9.02 3.68 21.63
N LYS A 81 -9.07 2.81 20.62
CA LYS A 81 -9.81 1.56 20.68
C LYS A 81 -8.81 0.42 20.84
N LEU A 82 -8.89 -0.28 21.97
CA LEU A 82 -8.04 -1.42 22.28
C LEU A 82 -8.87 -2.70 22.16
N ASP A 83 -8.97 -3.20 20.93
CA ASP A 83 -9.69 -4.43 20.63
C ASP A 83 -8.71 -5.50 20.16
N TYR A 84 -9.25 -6.63 19.68
CA TYR A 84 -8.42 -7.76 19.21
C TYR A 84 -7.44 -7.31 18.12
N PHE A 85 -7.90 -6.53 17.14
CA PHE A 85 -7.07 -6.15 16.00
C PHE A 85 -5.92 -5.24 16.43
N SER A 86 -6.20 -4.22 17.25
CA SER A 86 -5.17 -3.31 17.70
C SER A 86 -4.17 -3.99 18.65
N MET A 87 -4.67 -4.80 19.59
CA MET A 87 -3.82 -5.44 20.59
C MET A 87 -2.90 -6.48 19.99
N MET A 88 -3.33 -7.20 18.95
CA MET A 88 -2.47 -8.17 18.29
C MET A 88 -1.49 -7.51 17.30
N PHE A 89 -1.87 -6.39 16.67
CA PHE A 89 -1.00 -5.73 15.70
C PHE A 89 0.15 -4.98 16.36
N ILE A 90 -0.05 -4.37 17.53
CA ILE A 90 0.97 -3.54 18.20
C ILE A 90 2.28 -4.33 18.41
N PRO A 91 2.28 -5.52 19.05
CA PRO A 91 3.55 -6.23 19.23
C PRO A 91 4.16 -6.74 17.92
N VAL A 92 3.34 -7.11 16.92
CA VAL A 92 3.86 -7.53 15.61
C VAL A 92 4.58 -6.37 14.94
N ALA A 93 3.96 -5.19 14.92
CA ALA A 93 4.56 -4.00 14.32
C ALA A 93 5.86 -3.60 15.04
N LEU A 94 5.87 -3.64 16.38
CA LEU A 94 7.05 -3.28 17.17
C LEU A 94 8.18 -4.28 16.97
N PHE A 95 7.88 -5.56 16.88
CA PHE A 95 8.89 -6.60 16.66
C PHE A 95 9.55 -6.44 15.30
N VAL A 96 8.75 -6.23 14.26
CA VAL A 96 9.25 -6.06 12.89
C VAL A 96 10.06 -4.77 12.78
N THR A 97 9.57 -3.64 13.35
CA THR A 97 10.32 -2.38 13.32
C THR A 97 11.62 -2.44 14.09
N TRP A 98 11.65 -3.15 15.23
CA TRP A 98 12.89 -3.37 15.98
C TRP A 98 13.93 -4.08 15.10
N SER A 99 13.52 -5.14 14.43
CA SER A 99 14.41 -5.90 13.54
C SER A 99 14.89 -5.04 12.36
N ILE A 100 14.00 -4.27 11.76
CA ILE A 100 14.35 -3.41 10.61
C ILE A 100 15.30 -2.28 11.04
N MET A 101 15.09 -1.70 12.22
CA MET A 101 15.96 -0.64 12.71
C MET A 101 17.37 -1.18 13.03
N GLU A 102 17.47 -2.38 13.60
CA GLU A 102 18.77 -3.00 13.84
C GLU A 102 19.48 -3.30 12.51
N PHE A 103 18.75 -3.81 11.51
CA PHE A 103 19.30 -4.05 10.18
C PHE A 103 19.77 -2.76 9.53
N SER A 104 19.03 -1.66 9.71
CA SER A 104 19.39 -0.37 9.11
C SER A 104 20.63 0.25 9.72
N LEU A 105 21.02 -0.13 10.94
CA LEU A 105 22.32 0.27 11.50
C LEU A 105 23.48 -0.23 10.63
N TRP A 106 23.35 -1.43 10.08
CA TRP A 106 24.34 -1.98 9.17
C TRP A 106 24.19 -1.43 7.76
N TYR A 107 22.95 -1.41 7.24
CA TYR A 107 22.69 -1.06 5.84
C TYR A 107 22.99 0.42 5.54
N MET A 108 22.61 1.32 6.45
CA MET A 108 22.75 2.78 6.28
C MET A 108 23.98 3.35 7.00
N ASN A 109 24.99 2.51 7.31
CA ASN A 109 26.14 2.92 8.11
C ASN A 109 26.94 4.05 7.46
N SER A 110 27.02 4.07 6.12
CA SER A 110 27.79 5.08 5.40
C SER A 110 27.00 6.37 5.14
N ASP A 111 25.71 6.42 5.46
CA ASP A 111 24.86 7.57 5.17
C ASP A 111 25.14 8.70 6.19
N PRO A 112 25.39 9.93 5.75
CA PRO A 112 25.68 11.02 6.70
C PRO A 112 24.47 11.44 7.54
N ASN A 113 23.24 11.22 7.06
CA ASN A 113 22.02 11.66 7.72
C ASN A 113 21.26 10.51 8.39
N ILE A 114 22.01 9.54 8.96
CA ILE A 114 21.43 8.34 9.56
C ILE A 114 20.48 8.68 10.71
N ASN A 115 20.76 9.74 11.48
CA ASN A 115 19.91 10.16 12.61
C ASN A 115 18.53 10.60 12.11
N GLN A 116 18.48 11.35 11.02
CA GLN A 116 17.22 11.78 10.41
C GLN A 116 16.44 10.59 9.86
N PHE A 117 17.15 9.61 9.29
CA PHE A 117 16.55 8.38 8.78
C PHE A 117 15.83 7.62 9.89
N PHE A 118 16.50 7.42 11.03
CA PHE A 118 15.91 6.73 12.17
C PHE A 118 14.76 7.51 12.78
N LYS A 119 14.84 8.84 12.81
CA LYS A 119 13.74 9.68 13.25
C LYS A 119 12.51 9.49 12.37
N TYR A 120 12.71 9.46 11.04
CA TYR A 120 11.59 9.26 10.09
C TYR A 120 10.97 7.87 10.25
N LEU A 121 11.77 6.84 10.44
CA LEU A 121 11.24 5.49 10.69
C LEU A 121 10.41 5.44 11.97
N LEU A 122 10.85 6.14 13.02
CA LEU A 122 10.12 6.18 14.29
C LEU A 122 8.80 6.95 14.14
N ILE A 123 8.81 8.09 13.46
CA ILE A 123 7.57 8.87 13.21
C ILE A 123 6.59 8.03 12.39
N PHE A 124 7.09 7.29 11.42
CA PHE A 124 6.25 6.40 10.63
C PHE A 124 5.60 5.33 11.52
N LEU A 125 6.35 4.73 12.42
CA LEU A 125 5.82 3.73 13.36
C LEU A 125 4.72 4.34 14.24
N ILE A 126 4.95 5.55 14.75
CA ILE A 126 3.96 6.25 15.60
C ILE A 126 2.67 6.51 14.81
N THR A 127 2.79 7.01 13.58
CA THR A 127 1.60 7.29 12.76
C THR A 127 0.82 6.01 12.44
N MET A 128 1.52 4.89 12.21
CA MET A 128 0.85 3.62 11.98
C MET A 128 0.12 3.13 13.23
N LEU A 129 0.72 3.28 14.40
CA LEU A 129 0.07 2.89 15.66
C LEU A 129 -1.14 3.78 15.96
N ILE A 130 -1.07 5.08 15.64
CA ILE A 130 -2.23 5.99 15.76
C ILE A 130 -3.37 5.50 14.85
N LEU A 131 -3.04 5.10 13.62
CA LEU A 131 -4.02 4.61 12.67
C LEU A 131 -4.73 3.35 13.20
N VAL A 132 -3.95 2.40 13.72
CA VAL A 132 -4.48 1.11 14.16
C VAL A 132 -5.34 1.26 15.40
N THR A 133 -4.94 2.13 16.34
CA THR A 133 -5.66 2.31 17.61
C THR A 133 -6.74 3.39 17.55
N ALA A 134 -6.94 4.04 16.42
CA ALA A 134 -7.90 5.13 16.30
C ALA A 134 -9.33 4.65 16.54
N ASN A 135 -10.08 5.37 17.38
CA ASN A 135 -11.49 5.08 17.64
C ASN A 135 -12.44 5.95 16.82
N ASN A 136 -11.95 7.04 16.21
CA ASN A 136 -12.78 7.86 15.34
C ASN A 136 -12.14 8.00 13.97
N LEU A 137 -12.96 8.31 12.95
CA LEU A 137 -12.50 8.44 11.58
C LEU A 137 -11.50 9.59 11.39
N PHE A 138 -11.64 10.67 12.16
CA PHE A 138 -10.74 11.81 12.03
C PHE A 138 -9.32 11.44 12.49
N GLN A 139 -9.21 10.76 13.64
CA GLN A 139 -7.91 10.29 14.14
C GLN A 139 -7.30 9.24 13.20
N LEU A 140 -8.14 8.38 12.65
CA LEU A 140 -7.70 7.39 11.65
C LEU A 140 -7.14 8.10 10.41
N PHE A 141 -7.79 9.18 9.98
CA PHE A 141 -7.32 9.96 8.82
C PHE A 141 -5.99 10.67 9.13
N ILE A 142 -5.78 11.14 10.38
CA ILE A 142 -4.49 11.73 10.77
C ILE A 142 -3.37 10.68 10.60
N GLY A 143 -3.59 9.46 11.10
CA GLY A 143 -2.61 8.38 10.90
C GLY A 143 -2.44 8.00 9.44
N TRP A 144 -3.54 7.98 8.70
CA TRP A 144 -3.57 7.65 7.27
C TRP A 144 -2.72 8.61 6.45
N GLU A 145 -2.90 9.92 6.68
CA GLU A 145 -2.10 10.95 6.01
C GLU A 145 -0.65 10.95 6.49
N GLY A 146 -0.45 10.73 7.79
CA GLY A 146 0.90 10.69 8.35
C GLY A 146 1.75 9.59 7.73
N VAL A 147 1.16 8.41 7.54
CA VAL A 147 1.85 7.29 6.88
C VAL A 147 2.18 7.67 5.43
N GLY A 148 1.27 8.35 4.73
CA GLY A 148 1.50 8.79 3.35
C GLY A 148 2.64 9.80 3.24
N ILE A 149 2.66 10.81 4.12
CA ILE A 149 3.72 11.83 4.13
C ILE A 149 5.09 11.19 4.42
N MET A 150 5.14 10.30 5.42
CA MET A 150 6.40 9.65 5.77
C MET A 150 6.89 8.72 4.66
N SER A 151 5.98 8.08 3.91
CA SER A 151 6.39 7.26 2.77
C SER A 151 7.05 8.11 1.68
N PHE A 152 6.50 9.29 1.41
CA PHE A 152 7.11 10.21 0.42
C PHE A 152 8.54 10.60 0.84
N LEU A 153 8.72 11.00 2.12
CA LEU A 153 10.03 11.41 2.61
C LEU A 153 11.05 10.27 2.60
N LEU A 154 10.61 9.04 2.84
CA LEU A 154 11.51 7.90 2.89
C LEU A 154 11.80 7.30 1.51
N ILE A 155 10.84 7.34 0.57
CA ILE A 155 11.09 6.88 -0.80
C ILE A 155 12.10 7.82 -1.49
N SER A 156 11.93 9.14 -1.33
CA SER A 156 12.83 10.14 -1.91
C SER A 156 14.10 10.36 -1.08
N TRP A 157 14.48 9.42 -0.20
CA TRP A 157 15.65 9.58 0.68
C TRP A 157 16.90 9.92 -0.11
N TRP A 158 17.16 9.22 -1.21
CA TRP A 158 18.27 9.53 -2.11
C TRP A 158 17.79 10.51 -3.18
N TYR A 159 17.57 11.75 -2.77
CA TYR A 159 16.93 12.79 -3.60
C TYR A 159 17.74 13.18 -4.84
N ALA A 160 19.03 12.81 -4.89
CA ALA A 160 19.85 13.05 -6.08
C ALA A 160 19.44 12.14 -7.26
N ARG A 161 18.73 11.04 -7.00
CA ARG A 161 18.25 10.16 -8.05
C ARG A 161 16.88 10.62 -8.55
N ALA A 162 16.78 10.91 -9.87
CA ALA A 162 15.53 11.34 -10.48
C ALA A 162 14.45 10.26 -10.34
N ASP A 163 14.83 8.99 -10.48
CA ASP A 163 13.88 7.87 -10.40
C ASP A 163 13.25 7.76 -9.01
N ALA A 164 14.04 8.04 -7.95
CA ALA A 164 13.49 8.01 -6.58
C ALA A 164 12.49 9.15 -6.37
N ASN A 165 12.76 10.33 -6.93
CA ASN A 165 11.86 11.47 -6.80
C ASN A 165 10.55 11.24 -7.57
N THR A 166 10.63 10.70 -8.79
CA THR A 166 9.42 10.38 -9.56
C THR A 166 8.60 9.29 -8.88
N ALA A 167 9.26 8.29 -8.28
CA ALA A 167 8.58 7.23 -7.55
C ALA A 167 7.84 7.79 -6.33
N ALA A 168 8.46 8.75 -5.61
CA ALA A 168 7.84 9.38 -4.45
C ALA A 168 6.60 10.20 -4.86
N ILE A 169 6.69 10.93 -5.97
CA ILE A 169 5.55 11.71 -6.49
C ILE A 169 4.42 10.76 -6.92
N GLN A 170 4.75 9.65 -7.59
CA GLN A 170 3.75 8.65 -7.98
C GLN A 170 3.03 8.10 -6.75
N ALA A 171 3.76 7.82 -5.67
CA ALA A 171 3.16 7.30 -4.44
C ALA A 171 2.15 8.29 -3.86
N ILE A 172 2.49 9.61 -3.85
CA ILE A 172 1.54 10.62 -3.37
C ILE A 172 0.30 10.67 -4.26
N LEU A 173 0.49 10.74 -5.60
CA LEU A 173 -0.63 10.94 -6.51
C LEU A 173 -1.62 9.78 -6.44
N TYR A 174 -1.13 8.54 -6.44
CA TYR A 174 -2.01 7.38 -6.37
C TYR A 174 -2.73 7.28 -5.03
N ASN A 175 -2.03 7.61 -3.93
CA ASN A 175 -2.67 7.61 -2.60
C ASN A 175 -3.72 8.73 -2.49
N ARG A 176 -3.49 9.89 -3.12
CA ARG A 176 -4.46 10.98 -3.13
C ARG A 176 -5.73 10.63 -3.91
N ILE A 177 -5.60 9.82 -4.96
CA ILE A 177 -6.79 9.31 -5.66
C ILE A 177 -7.64 8.47 -4.69
N GLY A 178 -6.98 7.63 -3.87
CA GLY A 178 -7.67 6.89 -2.82
C GLY A 178 -8.30 7.80 -1.77
N ASP A 179 -7.61 8.90 -1.41
CA ASP A 179 -8.11 9.83 -0.39
C ASP A 179 -9.39 10.55 -0.83
N ILE A 180 -9.65 10.68 -2.13
CA ILE A 180 -10.93 11.21 -2.64
C ILE A 180 -12.09 10.37 -2.07
N GLY A 181 -11.95 9.04 -2.14
CA GLY A 181 -12.97 8.15 -1.61
C GLY A 181 -13.09 8.24 -0.08
N PHE A 182 -11.96 8.38 0.61
CA PHE A 182 -11.97 8.49 2.08
C PHE A 182 -12.69 9.75 2.53
N ILE A 183 -12.41 10.90 1.89
CA ILE A 183 -13.05 12.18 2.23
C ILE A 183 -14.54 12.12 1.93
N LEU A 184 -14.93 11.48 0.82
CA LEU A 184 -16.34 11.29 0.48
C LEU A 184 -17.06 10.48 1.56
N ALA A 185 -16.43 9.44 2.09
CA ALA A 185 -17.01 8.64 3.18
C ALA A 185 -17.11 9.47 4.47
N LEU A 186 -16.08 10.26 4.79
CA LEU A 186 -16.10 11.15 5.95
C LEU A 186 -17.28 12.13 5.87
N ALA A 187 -17.46 12.77 4.71
CA ALA A 187 -18.53 13.73 4.50
C ALA A 187 -19.90 13.07 4.63
N TRP A 188 -20.05 11.87 4.06
CA TRP A 188 -21.33 11.15 4.14
C TRP A 188 -21.70 10.81 5.58
N PHE A 189 -20.74 10.33 6.38
CA PHE A 189 -21.00 9.95 7.77
C PHE A 189 -21.38 11.17 8.63
N ILE A 190 -20.76 12.34 8.39
CA ILE A 190 -21.15 13.56 9.08
C ILE A 190 -22.57 13.97 8.73
N LEU A 191 -22.93 13.92 7.44
CA LEU A 191 -24.23 14.36 6.97
C LEU A 191 -25.36 13.45 7.44
N HIS A 192 -25.13 12.14 7.55
CA HIS A 192 -26.20 11.19 7.82
C HIS A 192 -26.23 10.64 9.24
N SER A 193 -25.08 10.58 9.94
CA SER A 193 -25.03 10.05 11.30
C SER A 193 -24.51 11.06 12.32
N ASN A 194 -24.08 12.25 11.90
CA ASN A 194 -23.58 13.33 12.76
C ASN A 194 -22.44 12.89 13.68
N SER A 195 -21.69 11.84 13.28
CA SER A 195 -20.58 11.36 14.11
C SER A 195 -19.57 10.64 13.25
N TRP A 196 -18.33 10.59 13.74
CA TRP A 196 -17.25 9.80 13.16
C TRP A 196 -16.85 8.62 14.04
N ASP A 197 -17.54 8.39 15.14
CA ASP A 197 -17.28 7.25 16.05
C ASP A 197 -17.89 5.98 15.46
N PRO A 198 -17.13 4.87 15.33
CA PRO A 198 -17.67 3.65 14.73
C PRO A 198 -18.85 3.08 15.50
N GLN A 199 -18.90 3.27 16.81
CA GLN A 199 -20.00 2.77 17.63
C GLN A 199 -21.33 3.42 17.24
N GLN A 200 -21.34 4.77 17.09
CA GLN A 200 -22.53 5.50 16.68
C GLN A 200 -22.90 5.22 15.22
N MET A 201 -21.88 5.11 14.34
CA MET A 201 -22.14 4.80 12.93
C MET A 201 -22.79 3.43 12.76
N ALA A 202 -22.35 2.44 13.54
CA ALA A 202 -22.91 1.09 13.47
C ALA A 202 -24.36 1.03 13.99
N LEU A 203 -24.66 1.82 15.03
CA LEU A 203 -26.00 1.87 15.59
C LEU A 203 -27.00 2.58 14.67
N LEU A 204 -26.56 3.70 14.05
CA LEU A 204 -27.46 4.54 13.26
C LEU A 204 -27.61 4.05 11.81
N ASN A 205 -26.61 3.33 11.28
CA ASN A 205 -26.60 2.90 9.88
C ASN A 205 -26.44 1.38 9.79
N ALA A 206 -27.50 0.65 10.13
CA ALA A 206 -27.48 -0.81 10.01
C ALA A 206 -27.28 -1.26 8.56
N ASN A 207 -27.89 -0.51 7.62
CA ASN A 207 -27.72 -0.73 6.17
C ASN A 207 -27.36 0.60 5.52
N PRO A 208 -26.09 1.00 5.54
CA PRO A 208 -25.71 2.26 4.95
C PRO A 208 -25.84 2.22 3.42
N SER A 209 -25.95 3.41 2.83
CA SER A 209 -25.98 3.50 1.36
C SER A 209 -24.62 3.07 0.78
N LEU A 210 -24.62 2.81 -0.52
CA LEU A 210 -23.41 2.32 -1.19
C LEU A 210 -22.32 3.39 -1.30
N THR A 211 -22.69 4.69 -1.24
CA THR A 211 -21.71 5.76 -1.44
C THR A 211 -20.55 5.75 -0.45
N PRO A 212 -20.77 5.70 0.89
CA PRO A 212 -19.62 5.68 1.79
C PRO A 212 -18.81 4.39 1.69
N LEU A 213 -19.46 3.27 1.41
CA LEU A 213 -18.77 1.98 1.28
C LEU A 213 -17.88 1.97 0.02
N LEU A 214 -18.37 2.53 -1.09
CA LEU A 214 -17.56 2.67 -2.31
C LEU A 214 -16.39 3.63 -2.08
N GLY A 215 -16.61 4.70 -1.31
CA GLY A 215 -15.53 5.61 -0.95
C GLY A 215 -14.44 4.93 -0.13
N LEU A 216 -14.82 4.14 0.87
CA LEU A 216 -13.86 3.39 1.67
C LEU A 216 -13.13 2.33 0.85
N LEU A 217 -13.83 1.70 -0.11
CA LEU A 217 -13.20 0.74 -1.01
C LEU A 217 -12.16 1.41 -1.91
N LEU A 218 -12.45 2.60 -2.43
CA LEU A 218 -11.49 3.35 -3.25
C LEU A 218 -10.26 3.75 -2.41
N ALA A 219 -10.48 4.20 -1.17
CA ALA A 219 -9.38 4.52 -0.26
C ALA A 219 -8.49 3.31 0.00
N ALA A 220 -9.11 2.16 0.25
CA ALA A 220 -8.37 0.92 0.50
C ALA A 220 -7.62 0.48 -0.75
N ALA A 221 -8.22 0.63 -1.94
CA ALA A 221 -7.56 0.26 -3.20
C ALA A 221 -6.33 1.11 -3.47
N GLY A 222 -6.36 2.39 -3.12
CA GLY A 222 -5.22 3.28 -3.27
C GLY A 222 -4.06 2.89 -2.38
N LYS A 223 -4.30 2.75 -1.06
CA LYS A 223 -3.23 2.42 -0.11
C LYS A 223 -2.71 1.00 -0.29
N SER A 224 -3.59 0.03 -0.52
CA SER A 224 -3.17 -1.37 -0.67
C SER A 224 -2.73 -1.73 -2.08
N ALA A 225 -2.61 -0.75 -2.97
CA ALA A 225 -2.06 -0.95 -4.33
C ALA A 225 -2.82 -2.03 -5.09
N GLN A 226 -4.14 -1.95 -5.11
CA GLN A 226 -4.97 -2.85 -5.91
C GLN A 226 -4.92 -2.45 -7.38
N LEU A 227 -5.35 -3.34 -8.27
CA LEU A 227 -5.25 -3.12 -9.71
C LEU A 227 -5.92 -1.80 -10.11
N GLY A 228 -5.25 -1.04 -10.94
CA GLY A 228 -5.61 0.32 -11.32
C GLY A 228 -4.83 1.37 -10.56
N LEU A 229 -4.63 1.19 -9.26
CA LEU A 229 -3.89 2.13 -8.40
C LEU A 229 -2.58 1.51 -7.86
N HIS A 230 -2.07 0.45 -8.51
CA HIS A 230 -0.93 -0.34 -8.04
C HIS A 230 0.44 0.18 -8.46
N PRO A 231 0.63 0.99 -9.52
CA PRO A 231 2.00 1.22 -10.06
C PRO A 231 2.97 1.90 -9.10
N TRP A 232 2.46 2.58 -8.06
CA TRP A 232 3.33 3.26 -7.11
C TRP A 232 4.14 2.28 -6.25
N LEU A 233 3.62 1.06 -6.00
CA LEU A 233 4.28 0.11 -5.11
C LEU A 233 5.60 -0.42 -5.71
N PRO A 234 5.63 -0.97 -6.94
CA PRO A 234 6.92 -1.38 -7.50
C PRO A 234 7.85 -0.22 -7.81
N SER A 235 7.37 0.97 -8.14
CA SER A 235 8.25 2.12 -8.34
C SER A 235 8.88 2.58 -7.02
N ALA A 236 8.19 2.42 -5.90
CA ALA A 236 8.70 2.79 -4.57
C ALA A 236 9.93 1.95 -4.15
N MET A 237 10.24 0.87 -4.87
CA MET A 237 11.43 0.06 -4.59
C MET A 237 12.75 0.78 -4.91
N GLU A 238 12.70 1.99 -5.48
CA GLU A 238 13.89 2.82 -5.68
C GLU A 238 14.46 3.36 -4.36
N GLY A 239 13.69 3.34 -3.29
CA GLY A 239 14.15 3.74 -1.96
C GLY A 239 15.04 2.69 -1.29
N PRO A 240 15.61 3.02 -0.11
CA PRO A 240 16.45 2.06 0.64
C PRO A 240 15.68 0.79 1.04
N THR A 241 16.38 -0.34 1.16
CA THR A 241 15.74 -1.62 1.49
C THR A 241 15.08 -1.64 2.87
N PRO A 242 15.60 -0.97 3.93
CA PRO A 242 14.83 -0.91 5.19
C PRO A 242 13.49 -0.21 5.04
N VAL A 243 13.39 0.78 4.14
CA VAL A 243 12.14 1.47 3.85
C VAL A 243 11.16 0.50 3.17
N SER A 244 11.63 -0.25 2.16
CA SER A 244 10.76 -1.21 1.48
C SER A 244 10.32 -2.33 2.44
N ALA A 245 11.19 -2.75 3.37
CA ALA A 245 10.84 -3.76 4.35
C ALA A 245 9.79 -3.26 5.35
N LEU A 246 9.85 -1.99 5.77
CA LEU A 246 8.91 -1.47 6.76
C LEU A 246 7.61 -0.98 6.09
N LEU A 247 7.72 -0.04 5.15
CA LEU A 247 6.53 0.61 4.58
C LEU A 247 5.76 -0.32 3.66
N HIS A 248 6.45 -0.91 2.68
CA HIS A 248 5.79 -1.53 1.55
C HIS A 248 5.53 -3.03 1.72
N SER A 249 6.01 -3.64 2.81
CA SER A 249 5.71 -5.04 3.09
C SER A 249 4.79 -5.22 4.29
N SER A 250 5.06 -4.56 5.43
CA SER A 250 4.45 -4.96 6.69
C SER A 250 3.45 -3.95 7.27
N THR A 251 3.48 -2.66 6.87
CA THR A 251 2.70 -1.66 7.59
C THR A 251 1.84 -0.76 6.70
N MET A 252 2.43 0.07 5.83
CA MET A 252 1.67 1.11 5.12
C MET A 252 0.61 0.53 4.19
N VAL A 253 0.99 -0.45 3.39
CA VAL A 253 0.11 -1.00 2.36
C VAL A 253 -1.04 -1.79 2.99
N VAL A 254 -0.79 -2.35 4.17
CA VAL A 254 -1.78 -3.08 4.96
C VAL A 254 -2.86 -2.14 5.53
N ALA A 255 -2.58 -0.84 5.65
CA ALA A 255 -3.54 0.13 6.20
C ALA A 255 -4.85 0.15 5.41
N GLY A 256 -4.79 -0.04 4.09
CA GLY A 256 -6.01 -0.12 3.27
C GLY A 256 -6.89 -1.30 3.64
N ILE A 257 -6.28 -2.48 3.79
CA ILE A 257 -7.00 -3.69 4.19
C ILE A 257 -7.54 -3.52 5.62
N PHE A 258 -6.74 -2.93 6.52
CA PHE A 258 -7.15 -2.70 7.90
C PHE A 258 -8.36 -1.77 7.97
N LEU A 259 -8.43 -0.76 7.10
CA LEU A 259 -9.59 0.13 7.00
C LEU A 259 -10.87 -0.68 6.70
N LEU A 260 -10.78 -1.60 5.73
CA LEU A 260 -11.92 -2.44 5.37
C LEU A 260 -12.29 -3.42 6.50
N ILE A 261 -11.29 -3.91 7.25
CA ILE A 261 -11.55 -4.76 8.42
C ILE A 261 -12.32 -3.97 9.48
N ARG A 262 -11.89 -2.73 9.75
CA ARG A 262 -12.54 -1.85 10.74
C ARG A 262 -14.00 -1.54 10.36
N PHE A 263 -14.29 -1.37 9.08
CA PHE A 263 -15.62 -1.01 8.60
C PHE A 263 -16.38 -2.18 8.01
N HIS A 264 -15.89 -3.41 8.23
CA HIS A 264 -16.59 -4.62 7.77
C HIS A 264 -18.02 -4.75 8.34
N PRO A 265 -18.30 -4.41 9.61
CA PRO A 265 -19.67 -4.51 10.09
C PRO A 265 -20.69 -3.68 9.30
N LEU A 266 -20.27 -2.56 8.68
CA LEU A 266 -21.14 -1.77 7.82
C LEU A 266 -21.28 -2.37 6.42
N ALA A 267 -20.30 -3.16 5.97
CA ALA A 267 -20.25 -3.69 4.61
C ALA A 267 -20.74 -5.12 4.49
N GLU A 268 -20.93 -5.82 5.60
CA GLU A 268 -21.20 -7.28 5.59
C GLU A 268 -22.51 -7.65 4.90
N ASN A 269 -23.49 -6.74 4.89
CA ASN A 269 -24.81 -7.00 4.32
C ASN A 269 -24.97 -6.48 2.89
N SER A 270 -23.95 -5.88 2.31
CA SER A 270 -24.04 -5.32 0.95
C SER A 270 -23.38 -6.28 -0.06
N PRO A 271 -24.17 -6.99 -0.88
CA PRO A 271 -23.59 -7.95 -1.83
C PRO A 271 -22.73 -7.30 -2.92
N LEU A 272 -23.05 -6.05 -3.29
CA LEU A 272 -22.25 -5.35 -4.30
C LEU A 272 -20.83 -5.10 -3.82
N ILE A 273 -20.68 -4.65 -2.56
CA ILE A 273 -19.34 -4.39 -2.01
C ILE A 273 -18.55 -5.71 -1.88
N GLN A 274 -19.22 -6.78 -1.48
CA GLN A 274 -18.58 -8.09 -1.38
C GLN A 274 -18.08 -8.58 -2.73
N THR A 275 -18.90 -8.48 -3.77
CA THR A 275 -18.47 -8.89 -5.12
C THR A 275 -17.37 -8.00 -5.67
N LEU A 276 -17.43 -6.68 -5.42
CA LEU A 276 -16.40 -5.75 -5.88
C LEU A 276 -15.05 -6.03 -5.19
N THR A 277 -15.05 -6.24 -3.87
CA THR A 277 -13.83 -6.55 -3.14
C THR A 277 -13.26 -7.89 -3.57
N LEU A 278 -14.12 -8.89 -3.77
CA LEU A 278 -13.70 -10.23 -4.20
C LEU A 278 -13.07 -10.18 -5.59
N CYS A 279 -13.74 -9.56 -6.56
CA CYS A 279 -13.26 -9.51 -7.94
C CYS A 279 -11.99 -8.65 -8.05
N LEU A 280 -11.96 -7.50 -7.37
CA LEU A 280 -10.78 -6.63 -7.37
C LEU A 280 -9.57 -7.38 -6.79
N GLY A 281 -9.77 -8.07 -5.65
CA GLY A 281 -8.70 -8.85 -5.03
C GLY A 281 -8.21 -9.98 -5.93
N ALA A 282 -9.12 -10.71 -6.57
CA ALA A 282 -8.76 -11.83 -7.45
C ALA A 282 -7.94 -11.36 -8.66
N ILE A 283 -8.36 -10.26 -9.30
CA ILE A 283 -7.66 -9.74 -10.46
C ILE A 283 -6.27 -9.20 -10.06
N THR A 284 -6.17 -8.51 -8.89
CA THR A 284 -4.87 -8.03 -8.42
C THR A 284 -3.92 -9.17 -8.10
N THR A 285 -4.40 -10.26 -7.49
CA THR A 285 -3.53 -11.41 -7.18
C THR A 285 -2.96 -12.00 -8.45
N LEU A 286 -3.79 -12.21 -9.48
CA LEU A 286 -3.34 -12.79 -10.73
C LEU A 286 -2.38 -11.86 -11.48
N PHE A 287 -2.75 -10.60 -11.62
CA PHE A 287 -1.92 -9.61 -12.34
C PHE A 287 -0.54 -9.48 -11.69
N ALA A 288 -0.50 -9.33 -10.37
CA ALA A 288 0.76 -9.16 -9.66
C ALA A 288 1.64 -10.42 -9.74
N ALA A 289 1.02 -11.61 -9.68
CA ALA A 289 1.77 -12.87 -9.81
C ALA A 289 2.35 -13.04 -11.21
N VAL A 290 1.59 -12.68 -12.25
CA VAL A 290 2.06 -12.74 -13.64
C VAL A 290 3.23 -11.76 -13.83
N CYS A 291 3.14 -10.55 -13.29
CA CYS A 291 4.24 -9.57 -13.38
C CYS A 291 5.48 -10.06 -12.63
N ALA A 292 5.30 -10.69 -11.46
CA ALA A 292 6.41 -11.20 -10.66
C ALA A 292 7.23 -12.27 -11.41
N LEU A 293 6.57 -13.07 -12.23
CA LEU A 293 7.24 -14.15 -12.98
C LEU A 293 8.29 -13.61 -13.97
N THR A 294 8.05 -12.44 -14.55
CA THR A 294 8.91 -11.91 -15.61
C THR A 294 9.91 -10.86 -15.12
N GLN A 295 9.76 -10.35 -13.90
CA GLN A 295 10.69 -9.35 -13.36
C GLN A 295 12.05 -9.98 -13.06
N ASN A 296 13.11 -9.20 -13.27
CA ASN A 296 14.48 -9.64 -13.04
C ASN A 296 15.11 -8.99 -11.80
N ASP A 297 14.54 -7.89 -11.30
CA ASP A 297 15.01 -7.21 -10.09
C ASP A 297 14.45 -7.92 -8.86
N ILE A 298 15.33 -8.34 -7.93
CA ILE A 298 14.92 -9.09 -6.74
C ILE A 298 13.95 -8.27 -5.86
N LYS A 299 14.18 -6.95 -5.73
CA LYS A 299 13.28 -6.07 -4.98
C LYS A 299 11.89 -6.02 -5.63
N LYS A 300 11.84 -5.91 -6.96
CA LYS A 300 10.56 -5.82 -7.67
C LYS A 300 9.79 -7.14 -7.61
N ILE A 301 10.49 -8.28 -7.63
CA ILE A 301 9.83 -9.58 -7.47
C ILE A 301 9.17 -9.65 -6.08
N VAL A 302 9.89 -9.25 -5.02
CA VAL A 302 9.33 -9.27 -3.67
C VAL A 302 8.19 -8.26 -3.54
N ALA A 303 8.27 -7.09 -4.24
CA ALA A 303 7.20 -6.09 -4.24
C ALA A 303 5.93 -6.62 -4.92
N PHE A 304 6.05 -7.26 -6.08
CA PHE A 304 4.88 -7.85 -6.74
C PHE A 304 4.32 -9.02 -5.94
N SER A 305 5.17 -9.73 -5.20
CA SER A 305 4.66 -10.76 -4.31
C SER A 305 3.93 -10.16 -3.10
N THR A 306 4.26 -8.91 -2.64
CA THR A 306 3.44 -8.25 -1.62
C THR A 306 2.09 -7.84 -2.19
N SER A 307 2.05 -7.28 -3.41
CA SER A 307 0.77 -6.86 -4.01
C SER A 307 -0.14 -8.06 -4.27
N SER A 308 0.42 -9.22 -4.63
CA SER A 308 -0.40 -10.43 -4.80
C SER A 308 -1.00 -10.89 -3.47
N GLN A 309 -0.24 -10.81 -2.36
CA GLN A 309 -0.78 -11.19 -1.05
C GLN A 309 -1.82 -10.17 -0.54
N LEU A 310 -1.66 -8.88 -0.88
CA LEU A 310 -2.68 -7.87 -0.56
C LEU A 310 -3.97 -8.13 -1.32
N GLY A 311 -3.87 -8.57 -2.58
CA GLY A 311 -5.04 -9.00 -3.32
C GLY A 311 -5.74 -10.18 -2.65
N LEU A 312 -4.95 -11.15 -2.13
CA LEU A 312 -5.51 -12.29 -1.41
C LEU A 312 -6.25 -11.83 -0.14
N MET A 313 -5.71 -10.83 0.57
CA MET A 313 -6.40 -10.25 1.73
C MET A 313 -7.72 -9.58 1.33
N MET A 314 -7.76 -8.91 0.16
CA MET A 314 -9.00 -8.34 -0.36
C MET A 314 -10.02 -9.43 -0.67
N VAL A 315 -9.58 -10.56 -1.22
CA VAL A 315 -10.46 -11.72 -1.47
C VAL A 315 -11.09 -12.21 -0.16
N THR A 316 -10.31 -12.27 0.94
CA THR A 316 -10.84 -12.72 2.23
C THR A 316 -11.91 -11.77 2.77
N ILE A 317 -11.74 -10.45 2.57
CA ILE A 317 -12.77 -9.48 2.95
C ILE A 317 -14.03 -9.71 2.09
N GLY A 318 -13.85 -9.99 0.79
CA GLY A 318 -14.96 -10.25 -0.11
C GLY A 318 -15.75 -11.52 0.24
N ILE A 319 -15.11 -12.48 0.93
CA ILE A 319 -15.77 -13.69 1.41
C ILE A 319 -16.40 -13.47 2.82
N ASN A 320 -16.33 -12.24 3.35
CA ASN A 320 -16.84 -11.89 4.69
C ASN A 320 -16.05 -12.55 5.82
N GLN A 321 -14.71 -12.62 5.68
CA GLN A 321 -13.85 -13.20 6.71
C GLN A 321 -12.76 -12.21 7.14
N PRO A 322 -13.12 -11.15 7.88
CA PRO A 322 -12.12 -10.13 8.27
C PRO A 322 -11.06 -10.65 9.25
N HIS A 323 -11.40 -11.62 10.09
CA HIS A 323 -10.45 -12.19 11.04
C HIS A 323 -9.33 -12.96 10.33
N LEU A 324 -9.67 -13.68 9.24
CA LEU A 324 -8.66 -14.36 8.43
C LEU A 324 -7.78 -13.37 7.67
N ALA A 325 -8.38 -12.27 7.18
CA ALA A 325 -7.61 -11.20 6.55
C ALA A 325 -6.60 -10.62 7.54
N PHE A 326 -7.03 -10.37 8.78
CA PHE A 326 -6.15 -9.83 9.82
C PHE A 326 -5.07 -10.85 10.20
N LEU A 327 -5.40 -12.12 10.33
CA LEU A 327 -4.42 -13.17 10.60
C LEU A 327 -3.33 -13.17 9.52
N HIS A 328 -3.74 -13.04 8.25
CA HIS A 328 -2.80 -13.01 7.13
C HIS A 328 -1.94 -11.74 7.16
N ILE A 329 -2.51 -10.59 7.62
CA ILE A 329 -1.72 -9.37 7.82
C ILE A 329 -0.57 -9.62 8.79
N CYS A 330 -0.87 -10.22 9.94
CA CYS A 330 0.14 -10.45 10.99
C CYS A 330 1.21 -11.45 10.53
N THR A 331 0.80 -12.56 9.92
CA THR A 331 1.75 -13.57 9.43
C THR A 331 2.61 -13.04 8.28
N HIS A 332 2.00 -12.26 7.38
CA HIS A 332 2.66 -11.67 6.23
C HIS A 332 3.79 -10.73 6.65
N ALA A 333 3.61 -9.99 7.75
CA ALA A 333 4.60 -9.02 8.22
C ALA A 333 5.94 -9.68 8.52
N PHE A 334 5.93 -10.89 9.09
CA PHE A 334 7.17 -11.57 9.48
C PHE A 334 7.99 -12.02 8.27
N PHE A 335 7.43 -12.86 7.41
CA PHE A 335 8.23 -13.44 6.33
C PHE A 335 8.54 -12.41 5.24
N LYS A 336 7.68 -11.40 5.02
CA LYS A 336 7.97 -10.38 4.01
C LYS A 336 9.09 -9.44 4.44
N ALA A 337 9.07 -8.99 5.69
CA ALA A 337 10.18 -8.17 6.19
C ALA A 337 11.50 -8.93 6.09
N MET A 338 11.48 -10.23 6.40
CA MET A 338 12.67 -11.07 6.27
C MET A 338 13.13 -11.18 4.83
N LEU A 339 12.22 -11.38 3.87
CA LEU A 339 12.58 -11.47 2.45
C LEU A 339 13.23 -10.17 1.96
N PHE A 340 12.69 -9.01 2.36
CA PHE A 340 13.28 -7.73 1.98
C PHE A 340 14.65 -7.52 2.62
N MET A 341 14.83 -7.91 3.88
CA MET A 341 16.13 -7.76 4.54
C MET A 341 17.17 -8.71 3.93
N CYS A 342 16.76 -9.93 3.58
CA CYS A 342 17.67 -10.87 2.89
C CYS A 342 18.06 -10.36 1.51
N SER A 343 17.09 -9.83 0.75
CA SER A 343 17.40 -9.23 -0.56
C SER A 343 18.31 -8.00 -0.41
N GLY A 344 18.09 -7.19 0.65
CA GLY A 344 18.94 -6.04 0.93
C GLY A 344 20.37 -6.44 1.26
N SER A 345 20.56 -7.51 2.04
CA SER A 345 21.89 -8.00 2.36
C SER A 345 22.60 -8.54 1.12
N ILE A 346 21.89 -9.22 0.23
CA ILE A 346 22.46 -9.74 -1.03
C ILE A 346 22.87 -8.55 -1.93
N ILE A 347 21.99 -7.57 -2.10
CA ILE A 347 22.27 -6.40 -2.94
C ILE A 347 23.50 -5.64 -2.43
N HIS A 348 23.57 -5.41 -1.11
CA HIS A 348 24.67 -4.66 -0.53
C HIS A 348 26.01 -5.41 -0.69
N ASN A 349 26.02 -6.72 -0.49
CA ASN A 349 27.23 -7.53 -0.61
C ASN A 349 27.68 -7.72 -2.06
N LEU A 350 26.77 -7.60 -3.03
CA LEU A 350 27.09 -7.73 -4.47
C LEU A 350 27.27 -6.36 -5.13
N ASN A 351 27.71 -5.35 -4.38
CA ASN A 351 28.00 -4.01 -4.91
C ASN A 351 26.81 -3.38 -5.62
N ASN A 352 25.62 -3.46 -4.99
CA ASN A 352 24.35 -2.88 -5.44
C ASN A 352 23.78 -3.53 -6.72
N GLU A 353 24.17 -4.78 -7.03
CA GLU A 353 23.57 -5.52 -8.12
C GLU A 353 22.18 -6.02 -7.69
N GLN A 354 21.15 -5.74 -8.49
CA GLN A 354 19.77 -6.13 -8.19
C GLN A 354 19.23 -7.23 -9.13
N ASP A 355 19.90 -7.47 -10.26
CA ASP A 355 19.43 -8.41 -11.27
C ASP A 355 19.74 -9.84 -10.84
N ILE A 356 18.68 -10.68 -10.73
CA ILE A 356 18.82 -12.07 -10.29
C ILE A 356 19.60 -12.92 -11.30
N ARG A 357 19.64 -12.51 -12.58
CA ARG A 357 20.39 -13.24 -13.60
C ARG A 357 21.89 -13.13 -13.41
N LYS A 358 22.35 -12.07 -12.72
CA LYS A 358 23.77 -11.84 -12.42
C LYS A 358 24.18 -12.36 -11.04
N MET A 359 23.24 -12.98 -10.31
CA MET A 359 23.51 -13.62 -9.03
C MET A 359 23.74 -15.11 -9.26
N GLY A 360 23.80 -15.89 -8.21
CA GLY A 360 23.95 -17.33 -8.28
C GLY A 360 24.96 -17.84 -7.28
N GLY A 361 24.77 -19.09 -6.80
CA GLY A 361 25.69 -19.72 -5.90
C GLY A 361 25.78 -19.11 -4.51
N LEU A 362 24.81 -18.28 -4.10
CA LEU A 362 24.88 -17.59 -2.81
C LEU A 362 24.66 -18.51 -1.63
N LEU A 363 24.23 -19.75 -1.87
CA LEU A 363 24.06 -20.73 -0.80
C LEU A 363 25.38 -21.02 -0.07
N LYS A 364 26.49 -21.02 -0.80
CA LYS A 364 27.82 -21.28 -0.24
C LYS A 364 28.47 -20.03 0.38
N THR A 365 28.24 -18.87 -0.24
CA THR A 365 28.91 -17.63 0.19
C THR A 365 28.18 -16.90 1.32
N MET A 366 26.85 -17.00 1.35
CA MET A 366 26.01 -16.34 2.38
C MET A 366 25.02 -17.36 2.96
N PRO A 367 25.48 -18.27 3.83
CA PRO A 367 24.63 -19.39 4.25
C PRO A 367 23.42 -18.98 5.08
N LEU A 368 23.55 -18.02 6.00
CA LEU A 368 22.43 -17.65 6.87
C LEU A 368 21.36 -16.85 6.10
N THR A 369 21.77 -15.88 5.27
CA THR A 369 20.82 -15.13 4.46
C THR A 369 20.12 -16.01 3.44
N SER A 370 20.83 -17.00 2.86
CA SER A 370 20.22 -17.93 1.91
C SER A 370 19.20 -18.85 2.59
N THR A 371 19.50 -19.37 3.78
CA THR A 371 18.54 -20.21 4.50
C THR A 371 17.32 -19.42 4.94
N SER A 372 17.50 -18.17 5.40
CA SER A 372 16.36 -17.34 5.76
C SER A 372 15.52 -16.94 4.54
N LEU A 373 16.16 -16.72 3.39
CA LEU A 373 15.43 -16.43 2.16
C LEU A 373 14.60 -17.64 1.71
N THR A 374 15.14 -18.86 1.84
CA THR A 374 14.37 -20.07 1.54
C THR A 374 13.21 -20.27 2.51
N ILE A 375 13.42 -20.03 3.82
CA ILE A 375 12.33 -20.13 4.80
C ILE A 375 11.22 -19.12 4.46
N GLY A 376 11.58 -17.88 4.13
CA GLY A 376 10.60 -16.85 3.79
C GLY A 376 9.82 -17.16 2.52
N SER A 377 10.51 -17.70 1.50
CA SER A 377 9.86 -18.06 0.23
C SER A 377 8.94 -19.28 0.39
N LEU A 378 9.32 -20.24 1.23
CA LEU A 378 8.47 -21.40 1.54
C LEU A 378 7.25 -20.98 2.37
N ALA A 379 7.45 -20.04 3.31
CA ALA A 379 6.32 -19.48 4.08
C ALA A 379 5.36 -18.74 3.17
N LEU A 380 5.89 -17.98 2.18
CA LEU A 380 5.06 -17.27 1.20
C LEU A 380 4.29 -18.25 0.31
N ALA A 381 4.90 -19.38 -0.08
CA ALA A 381 4.22 -20.40 -0.87
C ALA A 381 3.11 -21.09 -0.08
N GLY A 382 3.24 -21.15 1.24
CA GLY A 382 2.26 -21.81 2.11
C GLY A 382 2.62 -23.23 2.45
N MET A 383 3.92 -23.52 2.61
CA MET A 383 4.37 -24.85 3.02
C MET A 383 3.89 -25.15 4.46
N PRO A 384 3.49 -26.40 4.74
CA PRO A 384 2.88 -26.73 6.02
C PRO A 384 3.76 -26.38 7.22
N PHE A 385 3.11 -25.90 8.27
CA PHE A 385 3.68 -25.58 9.59
C PHE A 385 4.57 -24.35 9.60
N LEU A 386 4.66 -23.58 8.49
CA LEU A 386 5.23 -22.24 8.48
C LEU A 386 4.12 -21.20 8.67
N THR A 387 4.50 -19.95 8.97
CA THR A 387 3.52 -18.89 9.29
C THR A 387 2.50 -18.68 8.18
N GLY A 388 2.94 -18.74 6.90
CA GLY A 388 2.04 -18.55 5.78
C GLY A 388 0.99 -19.62 5.61
N PHE A 389 1.29 -20.84 6.06
CA PHE A 389 0.35 -21.96 5.97
C PHE A 389 -0.90 -21.70 6.83
N TYR A 390 -0.70 -21.24 8.07
CA TYR A 390 -1.81 -21.05 9.01
C TYR A 390 -2.84 -20.03 8.53
N SER A 391 -2.44 -19.08 7.68
CA SER A 391 -3.38 -18.10 7.14
C SER A 391 -3.82 -18.47 5.73
N LYS A 392 -2.88 -18.75 4.81
CA LYS A 392 -3.17 -18.94 3.39
C LYS A 392 -4.03 -20.17 3.13
N ASP A 393 -3.76 -21.28 3.84
CA ASP A 393 -4.52 -22.52 3.67
C ASP A 393 -5.98 -22.33 4.10
N HIS A 394 -6.19 -21.67 5.24
CA HIS A 394 -7.55 -21.37 5.71
C HIS A 394 -8.29 -20.43 4.76
N ILE A 395 -7.59 -19.46 4.15
CA ILE A 395 -8.18 -18.54 3.16
C ILE A 395 -8.68 -19.34 1.95
N ILE A 396 -7.87 -20.26 1.45
CA ILE A 396 -8.25 -21.07 0.28
C ILE A 396 -9.39 -22.03 0.63
N GLU A 397 -9.35 -22.61 1.82
CA GLU A 397 -10.44 -23.48 2.30
C GLU A 397 -11.77 -22.72 2.36
N THR A 398 -11.78 -21.52 2.98
CA THR A 398 -13.00 -20.72 3.05
C THR A 398 -13.44 -20.23 1.68
N ALA A 399 -12.50 -19.94 0.78
CA ALA A 399 -12.80 -19.56 -0.60
C ALA A 399 -13.49 -20.71 -1.34
N ASN A 400 -13.00 -21.93 -1.16
CA ASN A 400 -13.58 -23.12 -1.79
C ASN A 400 -14.99 -23.43 -1.28
N MET A 401 -15.34 -22.96 -0.07
CA MET A 401 -16.66 -23.16 0.50
C MET A 401 -17.65 -22.05 0.16
N SER A 402 -17.16 -20.90 -0.31
CA SER A 402 -18.02 -19.76 -0.59
C SER A 402 -18.69 -19.92 -1.95
N TYR A 403 -19.92 -19.43 -2.06
CA TYR A 403 -20.70 -19.46 -3.30
C TYR A 403 -20.82 -18.08 -3.94
N THR A 404 -19.86 -17.18 -3.66
CA THR A 404 -19.95 -15.80 -4.11
C THR A 404 -19.66 -15.65 -5.62
N ASN A 405 -18.49 -16.13 -6.07
CA ASN A 405 -18.10 -16.00 -7.48
C ASN A 405 -17.05 -17.06 -7.82
N ALA A 406 -17.44 -18.06 -8.59
CA ALA A 406 -16.57 -19.18 -8.93
C ALA A 406 -15.38 -18.76 -9.80
N TRP A 407 -15.57 -17.79 -10.71
CA TRP A 407 -14.49 -17.31 -11.56
C TRP A 407 -13.41 -16.59 -10.75
N ALA A 408 -13.82 -15.75 -9.81
CA ALA A 408 -12.85 -15.06 -8.94
C ALA A 408 -12.06 -16.05 -8.10
N LEU A 409 -12.73 -17.09 -7.59
CA LEU A 409 -12.07 -18.10 -6.77
C LEU A 409 -11.12 -18.96 -7.59
N SER A 410 -11.46 -19.30 -8.83
CA SER A 410 -10.56 -20.05 -9.71
C SER A 410 -9.33 -19.20 -10.07
N ILE A 411 -9.50 -17.89 -10.28
CA ILE A 411 -8.39 -16.97 -10.53
C ILE A 411 -7.43 -16.94 -9.34
N THR A 412 -7.94 -16.91 -8.11
CA THR A 412 -7.07 -16.93 -6.92
C THR A 412 -6.30 -18.24 -6.80
N LEU A 413 -6.88 -19.38 -7.19
CA LEU A 413 -6.18 -20.66 -7.19
C LEU A 413 -5.02 -20.65 -8.19
N ILE A 414 -5.25 -20.12 -9.41
CA ILE A 414 -4.17 -19.96 -10.40
C ILE A 414 -3.08 -19.05 -9.84
N ALA A 415 -3.47 -17.94 -9.19
CA ALA A 415 -2.51 -17.02 -8.61
C ALA A 415 -1.66 -17.68 -7.52
N THR A 416 -2.24 -18.59 -6.73
CA THR A 416 -1.46 -19.29 -5.68
C THR A 416 -0.44 -20.25 -6.28
N SER A 417 -0.73 -20.88 -7.44
CA SER A 417 0.29 -21.69 -8.13
C SER A 417 1.42 -20.81 -8.65
N LEU A 418 1.08 -19.61 -9.16
CA LEU A 418 2.10 -18.68 -9.64
C LEU A 418 2.97 -18.14 -8.49
N THR A 419 2.43 -18.02 -7.23
CA THR A 419 3.26 -17.61 -6.09
C THR A 419 4.37 -18.61 -5.81
N SER A 420 4.10 -19.90 -5.91
CA SER A 420 5.15 -20.90 -5.75
C SER A 420 6.11 -20.88 -6.96
N ALA A 421 5.61 -20.58 -8.16
CA ALA A 421 6.45 -20.56 -9.36
C ALA A 421 7.48 -19.42 -9.31
N TYR A 422 7.07 -18.16 -8.99
CA TYR A 422 8.05 -17.08 -8.94
C TYR A 422 8.98 -17.19 -7.73
N SER A 423 8.52 -17.77 -6.61
CA SER A 423 9.39 -17.97 -5.45
C SER A 423 10.47 -19.02 -5.75
N THR A 424 10.12 -20.12 -6.44
CA THR A 424 11.12 -21.10 -6.86
C THR A 424 12.07 -20.53 -7.89
N ARG A 425 11.58 -19.71 -8.84
CA ARG A 425 12.45 -19.03 -9.81
C ARG A 425 13.47 -18.14 -9.10
N MET A 426 13.04 -17.40 -8.08
CA MET A 426 13.93 -16.54 -7.31
C MET A 426 15.01 -17.37 -6.60
N ILE A 427 14.63 -18.47 -5.95
CA ILE A 427 15.59 -19.35 -5.25
C ILE A 427 16.60 -19.94 -6.25
N LEU A 428 16.12 -20.47 -7.39
CA LEU A 428 16.97 -21.12 -8.35
C LEU A 428 18.00 -20.18 -8.96
N LEU A 429 17.62 -18.94 -9.25
CA LEU A 429 18.51 -17.98 -9.88
C LEU A 429 19.45 -17.29 -8.90
N THR A 430 19.04 -17.09 -7.62
CA THR A 430 19.89 -16.39 -6.66
C THR A 430 20.78 -17.31 -5.84
N LEU A 431 20.28 -18.44 -5.38
CA LEU A 431 20.97 -19.27 -4.39
C LEU A 431 21.70 -20.46 -5.00
N THR A 432 21.11 -21.10 -6.01
CA THR A 432 21.69 -22.31 -6.61
C THR A 432 22.50 -21.95 -7.86
N GLY A 433 23.21 -22.98 -8.39
CA GLY A 433 23.99 -22.84 -9.58
C GLY A 433 25.37 -22.26 -9.32
N GLN A 434 26.01 -21.81 -10.40
CA GLN A 434 27.32 -21.21 -10.35
C GLN A 434 27.22 -19.70 -10.19
N PRO A 435 28.18 -19.05 -9.50
CA PRO A 435 28.19 -17.59 -9.40
C PRO A 435 28.32 -16.92 -10.76
N ARG A 436 27.52 -15.87 -10.96
CA ARG A 436 27.52 -15.08 -12.21
C ARG A 436 27.90 -13.62 -11.96
N PHE A 437 28.26 -13.29 -10.72
CA PHE A 437 28.75 -11.95 -10.35
C PHE A 437 30.28 -11.87 -10.54
N PRO A 438 30.86 -10.66 -10.54
CA PRO A 438 32.31 -10.51 -10.76
C PRO A 438 33.16 -11.21 -9.68
N THR A 439 34.35 -11.65 -10.09
CA THR A 439 35.21 -12.52 -9.25
C THR A 439 35.75 -11.84 -7.99
N LEU A 440 35.91 -10.52 -8.01
CA LEU A 440 36.55 -9.80 -6.89
C LEU A 440 35.53 -9.10 -5.97
N THR A 441 34.31 -9.65 -5.87
CA THR A 441 33.32 -9.12 -4.93
C THR A 441 33.64 -9.61 -3.51
N ASN A 442 33.68 -8.65 -2.56
CA ASN A 442 33.95 -8.98 -1.15
C ASN A 442 32.62 -9.24 -0.43
N ILE A 443 32.29 -10.50 -0.30
CA ILE A 443 31.03 -10.92 0.34
C ILE A 443 31.31 -11.24 1.81
N ASN A 444 30.63 -10.54 2.71
CA ASN A 444 30.79 -10.74 4.16
C ASN A 444 29.41 -10.59 4.85
N GLU A 445 28.94 -11.68 5.45
CA GLU A 445 27.69 -11.65 6.22
C GLU A 445 27.92 -11.72 7.75
N ASN A 446 29.17 -11.68 8.23
CA ASN A 446 29.51 -11.95 9.64
C ASN A 446 29.33 -10.73 10.55
N ASN A 447 28.33 -9.89 10.31
CA ASN A 447 28.02 -8.74 11.16
C ASN A 447 26.81 -9.06 12.04
N PRO A 448 26.92 -8.90 13.37
CA PRO A 448 25.79 -9.22 14.24
C PRO A 448 24.58 -8.30 14.02
N THR A 449 24.80 -7.04 13.64
CA THR A 449 23.70 -6.12 13.32
C THR A 449 22.95 -6.52 12.04
N LEU A 450 23.58 -7.29 11.17
CA LEU A 450 22.95 -7.87 9.99
C LEU A 450 22.21 -9.18 10.34
N LEU A 451 22.90 -10.08 11.06
CA LEU A 451 22.41 -11.45 11.26
C LEU A 451 21.30 -11.54 12.32
N ASN A 452 21.42 -10.79 13.42
CA ASN A 452 20.47 -10.90 14.53
C ASN A 452 19.03 -10.54 14.14
N PRO A 453 18.77 -9.45 13.39
CA PRO A 453 17.39 -9.19 12.93
C PRO A 453 16.85 -10.29 12.03
N ILE A 454 17.68 -10.81 11.12
CA ILE A 454 17.25 -11.87 10.19
C ILE A 454 16.91 -13.14 10.99
N LYS A 455 17.73 -13.48 12.00
CA LYS A 455 17.45 -14.63 12.88
C LYS A 455 16.13 -14.46 13.64
N ARG A 456 15.86 -13.26 14.16
CA ARG A 456 14.61 -13.00 14.90
C ARG A 456 13.41 -13.15 13.98
N LEU A 457 13.47 -12.58 12.77
CA LEU A 457 12.36 -12.70 11.82
C LEU A 457 12.22 -14.13 11.30
N ALA A 458 13.32 -14.87 11.16
CA ALA A 458 13.25 -16.29 10.80
C ALA A 458 12.53 -17.10 11.88
N ALA A 459 12.84 -16.85 13.15
CA ALA A 459 12.13 -17.47 14.25
C ALA A 459 10.65 -17.08 14.25
N GLY A 460 10.35 -15.81 13.98
CA GLY A 460 8.97 -15.36 13.83
C GLY A 460 8.25 -16.06 12.69
N SER A 461 8.92 -16.23 11.55
CA SER A 461 8.31 -16.91 10.40
C SER A 461 8.11 -18.41 10.62
N LEU A 462 8.76 -18.99 11.61
CA LEU A 462 8.54 -20.39 11.98
C LEU A 462 7.42 -20.55 13.01
N PHE A 463 7.38 -19.69 14.04
CA PHE A 463 6.54 -19.92 15.22
C PHE A 463 5.37 -18.95 15.37
N ALA A 464 5.42 -17.75 14.78
CA ALA A 464 4.40 -16.72 15.01
C ALA A 464 3.02 -17.13 14.48
N GLY A 465 2.96 -17.86 13.37
CA GLY A 465 1.69 -18.33 12.84
C GLY A 465 0.95 -19.23 13.80
N PHE A 466 1.66 -20.19 14.38
CA PHE A 466 1.09 -21.09 15.37
C PHE A 466 0.62 -20.33 16.61
N LEU A 467 1.42 -19.39 17.11
CA LEU A 467 1.07 -18.62 18.30
C LEU A 467 -0.17 -17.74 18.07
N ILE A 468 -0.25 -17.07 16.89
CA ILE A 468 -1.33 -16.15 16.62
C ILE A 468 -2.63 -16.93 16.37
N THR A 469 -2.58 -18.04 15.62
CA THR A 469 -3.80 -18.81 15.31
C THR A 469 -4.43 -19.43 16.56
N ASN A 470 -3.59 -19.86 17.54
CA ASN A 470 -4.12 -20.41 18.77
C ASN A 470 -4.78 -19.38 19.67
N ASN A 471 -4.57 -18.09 19.40
CA ASN A 471 -5.10 -17.00 20.20
C ASN A 471 -6.12 -16.15 19.44
N ILE A 472 -6.66 -16.67 18.31
CA ILE A 472 -7.77 -16.01 17.62
C ILE A 472 -9.00 -16.07 18.52
N SER A 473 -9.72 -14.95 18.60
CA SER A 473 -10.96 -14.87 19.38
C SER A 473 -11.97 -15.88 18.86
N PRO A 474 -12.60 -16.65 19.75
CA PRO A 474 -13.54 -17.72 19.33
C PRO A 474 -14.92 -17.22 18.95
N ALA A 475 -15.09 -15.93 18.64
CA ALA A 475 -16.41 -15.35 18.33
C ALA A 475 -17.09 -16.01 17.14
N SER A 476 -16.31 -16.57 16.20
CA SER A 476 -16.86 -17.28 15.05
C SER A 476 -15.96 -18.46 14.70
N PRO A 477 -16.08 -19.59 15.38
CA PRO A 477 -15.25 -20.75 15.02
C PRO A 477 -15.67 -21.30 13.66
N PHE A 478 -14.66 -21.53 12.81
CA PHE A 478 -14.89 -22.13 11.51
C PHE A 478 -15.17 -23.62 11.69
N GLN A 479 -16.42 -23.99 11.57
CA GLN A 479 -16.80 -25.40 11.48
C GLN A 479 -16.90 -25.76 10.00
N THR A 480 -15.83 -26.29 9.48
CA THR A 480 -15.78 -26.67 8.08
C THR A 480 -15.67 -28.18 7.97
N THR A 481 -16.75 -28.81 7.54
CA THR A 481 -16.73 -30.19 7.12
C THR A 481 -16.48 -30.25 5.63
N ILE A 482 -15.20 -30.04 5.26
CA ILE A 482 -14.79 -29.99 3.85
C ILE A 482 -14.33 -31.38 3.41
N PRO A 483 -14.71 -31.85 2.21
CA PRO A 483 -14.13 -33.08 1.66
C PRO A 483 -12.60 -32.96 1.54
N LEU A 484 -11.92 -34.11 1.67
CA LEU A 484 -10.46 -34.14 1.72
C LEU A 484 -9.81 -33.55 0.48
N TYR A 485 -10.40 -33.74 -0.69
CA TYR A 485 -9.84 -33.24 -1.94
C TYR A 485 -9.86 -31.70 -2.01
N LEU A 486 -10.91 -31.07 -1.45
CA LEU A 486 -10.96 -29.61 -1.38
C LEU A 486 -9.99 -29.06 -0.32
N LYS A 487 -9.80 -29.82 0.76
CA LYS A 487 -8.86 -29.40 1.81
C LYS A 487 -7.42 -29.40 1.31
N LEU A 488 -7.07 -30.35 0.44
CA LEU A 488 -5.70 -30.49 -0.06
C LEU A 488 -5.42 -29.60 -1.28
N THR A 489 -6.38 -28.80 -1.72
CA THR A 489 -6.18 -27.97 -2.93
C THR A 489 -5.00 -27.01 -2.81
N UNK A 490 -4.82 -26.44 -1.78
CA UNK A 490 -3.86 -25.61 -1.62
C UNK A 490 -2.61 -26.18 -1.83
N LEU A 491 -2.39 -27.19 -1.19
CA LEU A 491 -1.07 -27.85 -1.32
C LEU A 491 -0.84 -28.41 -2.72
N ALA A 492 -1.90 -28.98 -3.31
CA ALA A 492 -1.78 -29.52 -4.66
C ALA A 492 -1.42 -28.44 -5.69
N VAL A 493 -2.05 -27.27 -5.57
CA VAL A 493 -1.84 -26.15 -6.50
C VAL A 493 -0.44 -25.55 -6.32
N THR A 494 0.04 -25.39 -5.08
CA THR A 494 1.40 -24.88 -4.84
C THR A 494 2.45 -25.89 -5.33
N PHE A 495 2.20 -27.18 -5.17
CA PHE A 495 3.12 -28.22 -5.66
C PHE A 495 3.18 -28.21 -7.21
N LEU A 496 2.03 -28.05 -7.87
CA LEU A 496 2.00 -27.91 -9.33
C LEU A 496 2.82 -26.70 -9.80
N GLY A 497 2.69 -25.56 -9.10
CA GLY A 497 3.49 -24.39 -9.44
C GLY A 497 4.98 -24.61 -9.27
N LEU A 498 5.38 -25.33 -8.24
CA LEU A 498 6.78 -25.68 -8.01
C LEU A 498 7.31 -26.58 -9.14
N LEU A 499 6.54 -27.62 -9.50
CA LEU A 499 6.96 -28.54 -10.56
C LEU A 499 7.09 -27.85 -11.91
N THR A 500 6.11 -26.99 -12.26
CA THR A 500 6.18 -26.26 -13.53
C THR A 500 7.38 -25.31 -13.56
N ALA A 501 7.71 -24.65 -12.43
CA ALA A 501 8.87 -23.77 -12.37
C ALA A 501 10.19 -24.55 -12.55
N LEU A 502 10.29 -25.72 -11.93
CA LEU A 502 11.48 -26.59 -12.07
C LEU A 502 11.63 -27.08 -13.51
N ASP A 503 10.53 -27.50 -14.13
CA ASP A 503 10.55 -27.95 -15.54
C ASP A 503 10.95 -26.81 -16.47
N LEU A 504 10.41 -25.61 -16.28
CA LEU A 504 10.74 -24.43 -17.08
C LEU A 504 12.21 -24.05 -16.91
N ASN A 505 12.74 -24.12 -15.70
CA ASN A 505 14.15 -23.82 -15.44
C ASN A 505 15.05 -24.84 -16.14
N TYR A 506 14.68 -26.12 -16.14
CA TYR A 506 15.41 -27.16 -16.85
C TYR A 506 15.38 -26.92 -18.36
N LEU A 507 14.21 -26.55 -18.90
CA LEU A 507 14.04 -26.31 -20.33
C LEU A 507 14.78 -25.07 -20.82
N THR A 508 14.89 -24.01 -19.98
CA THR A 508 15.61 -22.80 -20.42
C THR A 508 17.08 -23.06 -20.71
N ASN A 509 17.68 -24.06 -20.10
CA ASN A 509 19.07 -24.43 -20.37
C ASN A 509 19.24 -25.18 -21.69
N LYS A 510 18.15 -25.68 -22.28
CA LYS A 510 18.18 -26.50 -23.47
C LYS A 510 17.51 -25.90 -24.70
N LEU A 511 16.59 -24.95 -24.50
CA LEU A 511 15.82 -24.36 -25.61
C LEU A 511 16.61 -23.25 -26.29
N LYS A 512 16.54 -23.23 -27.62
CA LYS A 512 17.05 -22.13 -28.42
C LYS A 512 16.09 -20.92 -28.26
N MET A 513 16.61 -19.73 -28.48
CA MET A 513 15.81 -18.49 -28.38
C MET A 513 14.68 -18.54 -29.42
N LYS A 514 13.48 -18.24 -28.93
CA LYS A 514 12.30 -18.03 -29.77
C LYS A 514 11.82 -16.59 -29.57
N SER A 515 11.07 -16.08 -30.53
CA SER A 515 10.47 -14.77 -30.43
C SER A 515 9.49 -14.74 -29.24
N PRO A 516 9.54 -13.71 -28.40
CA PRO A 516 8.64 -13.68 -27.25
C PRO A 516 7.19 -13.43 -27.67
N LEU A 517 6.27 -14.04 -26.91
CA LEU A 517 4.83 -13.92 -27.15
C LEU A 517 4.30 -12.59 -26.59
N CYS A 518 3.09 -12.22 -27.03
CA CYS A 518 2.42 -11.01 -26.52
C CYS A 518 2.20 -11.06 -25.02
N THR A 519 1.95 -12.24 -24.46
CA THR A 519 1.77 -12.41 -23.02
C THR A 519 3.04 -12.07 -22.25
N PHE A 520 4.21 -12.39 -22.80
CA PHE A 520 5.49 -12.01 -22.19
C PHE A 520 5.66 -10.49 -22.18
N TYR A 521 5.35 -9.82 -23.31
CA TYR A 521 5.45 -8.37 -23.38
C TYR A 521 4.50 -7.71 -22.39
N PHE A 522 3.27 -8.23 -22.27
CA PHE A 522 2.29 -7.71 -21.31
C PHE A 522 2.82 -7.78 -19.87
N SER A 523 3.33 -8.92 -19.46
CA SER A 523 3.82 -9.11 -18.09
C SER A 523 5.11 -8.32 -17.84
N ASN A 524 6.04 -8.32 -18.81
CA ASN A 524 7.32 -7.63 -18.64
C ASN A 524 7.16 -6.11 -18.58
N MET A 525 6.23 -5.58 -19.38
CA MET A 525 5.95 -4.14 -19.41
C MET A 525 4.89 -3.70 -18.38
N LEU A 526 4.63 -4.55 -17.40
CA LEU A 526 3.74 -4.28 -16.26
C LEU A 526 2.32 -3.89 -16.72
N GLY A 527 1.78 -4.64 -17.69
CA GLY A 527 0.47 -4.37 -18.26
C GLY A 527 0.41 -3.07 -19.04
N PHE A 528 1.55 -2.57 -19.50
CA PHE A 528 1.71 -1.33 -20.25
C PHE A 528 1.29 -0.08 -19.46
N TYR A 529 1.19 -0.17 -18.13
CA TYR A 529 0.86 1.00 -17.30
C TYR A 529 1.89 2.13 -17.42
N PRO A 530 3.22 1.87 -17.42
CA PRO A 530 4.18 2.96 -17.56
C PRO A 530 4.07 3.71 -18.90
N SER A 531 3.71 3.02 -19.99
CA SER A 531 3.58 3.67 -21.29
C SER A 531 2.21 4.32 -21.48
N ILE A 532 1.12 3.63 -21.13
CA ILE A 532 -0.24 4.14 -21.36
C ILE A 532 -0.62 5.16 -20.29
N THR A 533 -0.58 4.77 -19.02
CA THR A 533 -1.10 5.59 -17.92
C THR A 533 -0.18 6.75 -17.60
N HIS A 534 1.16 6.54 -17.63
CA HIS A 534 2.11 7.56 -17.19
C HIS A 534 2.67 8.41 -18.33
N ARG A 535 2.40 8.08 -19.60
CA ARG A 535 2.90 8.87 -20.74
C ARG A 535 1.80 9.30 -21.71
N THR A 536 1.02 8.37 -22.27
CA THR A 536 0.05 8.73 -23.30
C THR A 536 -1.12 9.55 -22.74
N ILE A 537 -1.65 9.20 -21.56
CA ILE A 537 -2.78 9.93 -20.96
C ILE A 537 -2.37 11.35 -20.57
N PRO A 538 -1.24 11.60 -19.87
CA PRO A 538 -0.81 12.98 -19.64
C PRO A 538 -0.49 13.75 -20.92
N TYR A 539 0.08 13.10 -21.94
CA TYR A 539 0.34 13.75 -23.23
C TYR A 539 -0.95 14.20 -23.87
N LEU A 540 -1.97 13.34 -23.90
CA LEU A 540 -3.28 13.72 -24.45
C LEU A 540 -3.93 14.84 -23.65
N GLY A 541 -3.81 14.81 -22.32
CA GLY A 541 -4.31 15.87 -21.45
C GLY A 541 -3.64 17.21 -21.73
N LEU A 542 -2.30 17.21 -21.88
CA LEU A 542 -1.57 18.43 -22.20
C LEU A 542 -1.90 18.93 -23.60
N LEU A 543 -2.07 18.03 -24.56
CA LEU A 543 -2.40 18.41 -25.93
C LEU A 543 -3.81 19.01 -26.01
N THR A 544 -4.79 18.43 -25.28
CA THR A 544 -6.13 19.01 -25.22
C THR A 544 -6.12 20.37 -24.52
N SER A 545 -5.32 20.52 -23.45
CA SER A 545 -5.22 21.79 -22.74
C SER A 545 -4.54 22.85 -23.60
N GLN A 546 -3.63 22.48 -24.47
CA GLN A 546 -3.00 23.41 -25.41
C GLN A 546 -4.00 23.85 -26.48
N ASN A 547 -4.73 22.89 -27.06
CA ASN A 547 -5.60 23.19 -28.21
C ASN A 547 -6.89 23.88 -27.79
N LEU A 548 -7.57 23.44 -26.73
CA LEU A 548 -8.86 23.99 -26.34
C LEU A 548 -8.72 25.28 -25.52
N PRO A 549 -8.13 25.30 -24.31
CA PRO A 549 -8.12 26.57 -23.58
C PRO A 549 -7.21 27.62 -24.21
N LEU A 550 -5.99 27.26 -24.59
CA LEU A 550 -5.00 28.25 -25.00
C LEU A 550 -5.25 28.74 -26.42
N LEU A 551 -5.36 27.83 -27.39
CA LEU A 551 -5.51 28.23 -28.78
C LEU A 551 -6.93 28.69 -29.10
N LEU A 552 -7.96 27.92 -28.70
CA LEU A 552 -9.33 28.22 -29.06
C LEU A 552 -9.92 29.32 -28.18
N LEU A 553 -9.89 29.17 -26.86
CA LEU A 553 -10.50 30.13 -25.95
C LEU A 553 -9.71 31.42 -25.83
N ASP A 554 -8.45 31.34 -25.39
CA ASP A 554 -7.69 32.55 -25.08
C ASP A 554 -7.32 33.33 -26.34
N LEU A 555 -6.71 32.67 -27.34
CA LEU A 555 -6.19 33.35 -28.51
C LEU A 555 -7.24 33.65 -29.59
N THR A 556 -8.31 32.86 -29.64
CA THR A 556 -9.34 33.05 -30.67
C THR A 556 -10.58 33.71 -30.12
N TRP A 557 -11.25 33.08 -29.14
CA TRP A 557 -12.55 33.57 -28.67
C TRP A 557 -12.39 34.85 -27.85
N LEU A 558 -11.55 34.84 -26.82
CA LEU A 558 -11.44 36.00 -25.93
C LEU A 558 -10.78 37.20 -26.61
N GLU A 559 -9.81 36.96 -27.49
CA GLU A 559 -9.09 38.05 -28.15
C GLU A 559 -9.82 38.51 -29.42
N LYS A 560 -10.22 37.58 -30.30
CA LYS A 560 -10.86 37.98 -31.59
C LYS A 560 -12.31 38.37 -31.41
N LEU A 561 -13.10 37.56 -30.67
CA LEU A 561 -14.55 37.72 -30.63
C LEU A 561 -14.97 38.97 -29.85
N LEU A 562 -14.34 39.29 -28.73
CA LEU A 562 -14.70 40.47 -27.96
C LEU A 562 -13.92 41.72 -28.40
N PRO A 563 -12.59 41.86 -28.15
CA PRO A 563 -11.93 43.13 -28.44
C PRO A 563 -11.84 43.45 -29.94
N LYS A 564 -11.44 42.47 -30.78
CA LYS A 564 -11.19 42.74 -32.19
C LYS A 564 -12.46 42.95 -32.99
N THR A 565 -13.50 42.17 -32.73
CA THR A 565 -14.76 42.37 -33.46
C THR A 565 -15.46 43.67 -33.06
N ILE A 566 -15.45 44.03 -31.78
CA ILE A 566 -16.01 45.30 -31.32
C ILE A 566 -15.28 46.47 -31.95
N SER A 567 -13.94 46.46 -31.94
CA SER A 567 -13.15 47.51 -32.55
C SER A 567 -13.38 47.59 -34.07
N GLN A 568 -13.47 46.44 -34.74
CA GLN A 568 -13.75 46.42 -36.18
C GLN A 568 -15.15 46.97 -36.50
N HIS A 569 -16.17 46.61 -35.71
CA HIS A 569 -17.50 47.15 -35.86
C HIS A 569 -17.53 48.67 -35.63
N GLN A 570 -16.82 49.15 -34.60
CA GLN A 570 -16.74 50.59 -34.34
C GLN A 570 -16.02 51.32 -35.48
N ILE A 571 -14.93 50.75 -36.02
CA ILE A 571 -14.25 51.34 -37.17
C ILE A 571 -15.16 51.36 -38.40
N SER A 572 -15.84 50.25 -38.69
CA SER A 572 -16.73 50.18 -39.86
C SER A 572 -17.90 51.15 -39.73
N THR A 573 -18.50 51.28 -38.55
CA THR A 573 -19.57 52.24 -38.32
C THR A 573 -19.06 53.68 -38.44
N SER A 574 -17.86 53.98 -37.94
CA SER A 574 -17.28 55.32 -38.06
C SER A 574 -16.97 55.66 -39.53
N ILE A 575 -16.52 54.67 -40.30
CA ILE A 575 -16.27 54.86 -41.73
C ILE A 575 -17.59 55.15 -42.46
N ILE A 576 -18.65 54.36 -42.17
CA ILE A 576 -19.97 54.55 -42.77
C ILE A 576 -20.52 55.94 -42.45
N THR A 577 -20.41 56.38 -41.20
CA THR A 577 -20.91 57.70 -40.81
C THR A 577 -20.06 58.85 -41.32
N SER A 578 -18.76 58.65 -41.47
CA SER A 578 -17.85 59.71 -41.92
C SER A 578 -17.82 59.84 -43.48
N THR A 579 -18.10 58.78 -44.23
CA THR A 579 -18.11 58.86 -45.70
C THR A 579 -19.42 59.43 -46.14
N GLN A 580 -19.43 60.72 -46.29
CA GLN A 580 -20.59 61.48 -46.74
C GLN A 580 -20.80 61.32 -48.25
N LYS A 581 -21.41 60.22 -48.64
CA LYS A 581 -21.67 59.89 -50.06
C LYS A 581 -22.98 60.41 -50.62
N GLY A 582 -23.65 61.30 -49.87
CA GLY A 582 -24.93 61.89 -50.33
C GLY A 582 -26.10 60.93 -50.33
N MET A 583 -26.01 59.83 -49.59
CA MET A 583 -27.09 58.85 -49.51
C MET A 583 -28.12 59.28 -48.46
N ILE A 584 -29.07 60.14 -48.86
CA ILE A 584 -30.05 60.71 -47.95
C ILE A 584 -30.83 59.59 -47.21
N LYS A 585 -31.15 58.52 -47.91
CA LYS A 585 -31.91 57.42 -47.36
C LYS A 585 -31.16 56.77 -46.13
N LEU A 586 -29.87 56.65 -46.23
CA LEU A 586 -29.06 56.07 -45.11
C LEU A 586 -29.01 56.99 -43.89
N TYR A 587 -28.97 58.32 -44.14
CA TYR A 587 -28.98 59.27 -43.04
C TYR A 587 -30.33 59.26 -42.33
N PHE A 588 -31.46 59.22 -43.10
CA PHE A 588 -32.77 59.08 -42.49
C PHE A 588 -32.96 57.77 -41.74
N LEU A 589 -32.40 56.68 -42.24
CA LEU A 589 -32.47 55.38 -41.57
C LEU A 589 -31.68 55.40 -40.27
N SER A 590 -30.52 56.04 -40.26
CA SER A 590 -29.73 56.18 -39.06
C SER A 590 -30.38 57.05 -37.99
N PHE A 591 -31.23 58.00 -38.42
CA PHE A 591 -32.04 58.80 -37.51
C PHE A 591 -33.27 58.03 -36.99
N PHE A 592 -33.95 57.27 -37.84
CA PHE A 592 -35.13 56.51 -37.45
C PHE A 592 -34.82 55.37 -36.49
N PHE A 593 -33.65 54.76 -36.59
CA PHE A 593 -33.32 53.61 -35.74
C PHE A 593 -33.29 53.97 -34.29
N PRO A 594 -32.54 54.99 -33.81
CA PRO A 594 -32.60 55.40 -32.43
C PRO A 594 -34.00 55.92 -32.01
N LEU A 595 -34.74 56.56 -32.89
CA LEU A 595 -36.05 57.05 -32.56
C LEU A 595 -37.03 55.90 -32.29
N ILE A 596 -37.00 54.85 -33.12
CA ILE A 596 -37.79 53.64 -32.87
C ILE A 596 -37.37 52.98 -31.54
N LEU A 597 -36.05 52.91 -31.28
CA LEU A 597 -35.54 52.29 -30.09
C LEU A 597 -35.93 53.06 -28.81
N THR A 598 -35.92 54.40 -28.89
CA THR A 598 -36.40 55.21 -27.75
C THR A 598 -37.89 55.04 -27.54
N LEU A 599 -38.68 54.99 -28.61
CA LEU A 599 -40.12 54.75 -28.50
C LEU A 599 -40.41 53.39 -27.88
N LEU A 600 -39.68 52.35 -28.28
CA LEU A 600 -39.81 51.02 -27.69
C LEU A 600 -39.38 50.96 -26.21
N LEU A 601 -38.43 51.80 -25.82
CA LEU A 601 -38.01 51.86 -24.43
C LEU A 601 -38.97 52.66 -23.54
N ILE A 602 -39.75 53.57 -24.14
CA ILE A 602 -40.74 54.38 -23.41
C ILE A 602 -42.06 53.62 -23.25
N THR A 603 -42.42 52.77 -24.24
CA THR A 603 -43.60 51.90 -24.15
C THR A 603 -43.34 50.66 -23.33
#